data_ac49ddde3de6f94c7d19468cdfe222d3
#
_entry.id   ac49ddde3de6f94c7d19468cdfe222d3
#
_cell.length_a   1.000
_cell.length_b   1.000
_cell.length_c   1.000
_cell.angle_alpha   90.00
_cell.angle_beta   90.00
_cell.angle_gamma   90.00
#
_symmetry.space_group_name_H-M   'P 1'
#
loop_
_entity.id
_entity.type
_entity.pdbx_description
1 polymer ?
#
loop_
_entity_poly.entity_id
_entity_poly.type
_entity_poly.pdbx_seq_one_letter_code
_entity_poly.pdbx_strand_id
1 'polypeptide(L)'
;MSEENYIILDRDGVINVDLFDYVTKPIDFKFEEGSLEALSMLSDNNFKIIVATNQACISLGIASKDQINIVNSHMKLKIREHGSDILHIEVCPHKPED
;
A
#
# COMPACT_ATOMS: atom_id res chain seq x y z
N MET A 1 -26.09 -15.65 3.71
CA MET A 1 -25.42 -14.37 4.04
C MET A 1 -23.90 -14.56 3.94
N SER A 2 -23.29 -13.80 3.08
CA SER A 2 -21.84 -13.91 2.91
C SER A 2 -21.11 -13.20 4.05
N GLU A 3 -20.14 -13.86 4.63
CA GLU A 3 -19.25 -13.21 5.58
C GLU A 3 -18.24 -12.38 4.83
N GLU A 4 -17.97 -11.19 5.34
CA GLU A 4 -16.92 -10.36 4.81
C GLU A 4 -15.58 -10.79 5.41
N ASN A 5 -14.61 -11.05 4.55
CA ASN A 5 -13.26 -11.40 4.95
C ASN A 5 -12.35 -10.20 4.70
N TYR A 6 -11.60 -9.82 5.72
CA TYR A 6 -10.64 -8.72 5.62
C TYR A 6 -9.23 -9.28 5.68
N ILE A 7 -8.34 -8.71 4.88
CA ILE A 7 -6.91 -9.02 4.95
C ILE A 7 -6.15 -7.70 5.07
N ILE A 8 -5.21 -7.67 5.99
CA ILE A 8 -4.36 -6.50 6.22
C ILE A 8 -2.99 -6.83 5.67
N LEU A 9 -2.51 -6.00 4.75
CA LEU A 9 -1.23 -6.18 4.09
C LEU A 9 -0.34 -4.98 4.35
N ASP A 10 0.95 -5.23 4.54
CA ASP A 10 1.95 -4.19 4.52
C ASP A 10 2.17 -3.74 3.07
N ARG A 11 2.72 -2.54 2.88
CA ARG A 11 2.98 -2.01 1.55
C ARG A 11 4.38 -2.35 1.08
N ASP A 12 5.41 -1.76 1.71
CA ASP A 12 6.79 -1.91 1.27
C ASP A 12 7.31 -3.32 1.53
N GLY A 13 7.79 -3.98 0.50
CA GLY A 13 8.26 -5.36 0.56
C GLY A 13 7.18 -6.41 0.38
N VAL A 14 5.89 -6.03 0.32
CA VAL A 14 4.76 -6.93 0.09
C VAL A 14 4.05 -6.56 -1.21
N ILE A 15 3.55 -5.34 -1.32
CA ILE A 15 2.86 -4.85 -2.52
C ILE A 15 3.87 -4.29 -3.50
N ASN A 16 4.79 -3.48 -3.01
CA ASN A 16 5.82 -2.85 -3.83
C ASN A 16 7.22 -3.26 -3.38
N VAL A 17 8.16 -3.13 -4.30
CA VAL A 17 9.58 -3.39 -4.03
C VAL A 17 10.08 -2.45 -2.93
N ASP A 18 10.71 -3.03 -1.92
CA ASP A 18 11.34 -2.26 -0.85
C ASP A 18 12.70 -1.75 -1.35
N LEU A 19 12.83 -0.44 -1.43
CA LEU A 19 14.07 0.20 -1.90
C LEU A 19 15.11 0.34 -0.80
N PHE A 20 14.81 -0.10 0.44
CA PHE A 20 15.61 0.15 1.62
C PHE A 20 15.78 1.65 1.90
N ASP A 21 14.94 2.44 1.28
CA ASP A 21 14.75 3.87 1.46
C ASP A 21 13.26 4.14 1.27
N TYR A 22 12.84 5.37 1.54
CA TYR A 22 11.41 5.69 1.43
C TYR A 22 11.01 5.99 -0.01
N VAL A 23 9.87 5.43 -0.44
CA VAL A 23 9.27 5.78 -1.72
C VAL A 23 8.48 7.08 -1.52
N THR A 24 9.00 8.17 -2.02
CA THR A 24 8.42 9.51 -1.83
C THR A 24 7.81 10.08 -3.12
N LYS A 25 7.98 9.38 -4.24
CA LYS A 25 7.46 9.79 -5.55
C LYS A 25 6.83 8.59 -6.25
N PRO A 26 5.71 8.79 -7.00
CA PRO A 26 5.09 7.69 -7.74
C PRO A 26 6.03 6.98 -8.72
N ILE A 27 6.96 7.69 -9.34
CA ILE A 27 7.89 7.11 -10.32
C ILE A 27 8.81 6.05 -9.70
N ASP A 28 9.04 6.15 -8.39
CA ASP A 28 9.89 5.20 -7.66
C ASP A 28 9.11 4.01 -7.10
N PHE A 29 7.78 4.01 -7.25
CA PHE A 29 6.92 2.94 -6.78
C PHE A 29 6.87 1.83 -7.82
N LYS A 30 7.40 0.66 -7.47
CA LYS A 30 7.38 -0.52 -8.33
C LYS A 30 6.67 -1.66 -7.61
N PHE A 31 5.69 -2.26 -8.27
CA PHE A 31 5.01 -3.43 -7.70
C PHE A 31 5.96 -4.62 -7.65
N GLU A 32 5.86 -5.39 -6.56
CA GLU A 32 6.52 -6.69 -6.50
C GLU A 32 5.97 -7.59 -7.60
N GLU A 33 6.82 -8.44 -8.17
CA GLU A 33 6.39 -9.40 -9.18
C GLU A 33 5.30 -10.29 -8.61
N GLY A 34 4.17 -10.36 -9.32
CA GLY A 34 3.03 -11.16 -8.91
C GLY A 34 2.09 -10.49 -7.90
N SER A 35 2.42 -9.30 -7.37
CA SER A 35 1.58 -8.68 -6.35
C SER A 35 0.22 -8.24 -6.90
N LEU A 36 0.19 -7.69 -8.11
CA LEU A 36 -1.07 -7.26 -8.73
C LEU A 36 -2.00 -8.45 -9.00
N GLU A 37 -1.45 -9.57 -9.48
CA GLU A 37 -2.21 -10.80 -9.69
C GLU A 37 -2.71 -11.37 -8.35
N ALA A 38 -1.88 -11.36 -7.32
CA ALA A 38 -2.26 -11.85 -6.00
C ALA A 38 -3.39 -11.01 -5.41
N LEU A 39 -3.33 -9.69 -5.53
CA LEU A 39 -4.39 -8.80 -5.07
C LEU A 39 -5.71 -9.06 -5.81
N SER A 40 -5.63 -9.27 -7.12
CA SER A 40 -6.79 -9.60 -7.93
C SER A 40 -7.42 -10.93 -7.48
N MET A 41 -6.61 -11.94 -7.20
CA MET A 41 -7.08 -13.24 -6.69
C MET A 41 -7.77 -13.09 -5.33
N LEU A 42 -7.21 -12.26 -4.46
CA LEU A 42 -7.84 -11.99 -3.16
C LEU A 42 -9.22 -11.37 -3.33
N SER A 43 -9.33 -10.37 -4.20
CA SER A 43 -10.62 -9.72 -4.49
C SER A 43 -11.63 -10.69 -5.10
N ASP A 44 -11.19 -11.56 -6.02
CA ASP A 44 -12.04 -12.58 -6.64
C ASP A 44 -12.54 -13.60 -5.62
N ASN A 45 -11.83 -13.78 -4.52
CA ASN A 45 -12.22 -14.67 -3.44
C ASN A 45 -12.90 -13.92 -2.28
N ASN A 46 -13.43 -12.74 -2.55
CA ASN A 46 -14.23 -11.93 -1.62
C ASN A 46 -13.46 -11.39 -0.42
N PHE A 47 -12.15 -11.21 -0.54
CA PHE A 47 -11.36 -10.52 0.47
C PHE A 47 -11.43 -9.01 0.26
N LYS A 48 -11.66 -8.30 1.36
CA LYS A 48 -11.53 -6.84 1.42
C LYS A 48 -10.10 -6.52 1.85
N ILE A 49 -9.39 -5.75 1.06
CA ILE A 49 -7.95 -5.50 1.27
C ILE A 49 -7.78 -4.17 2.01
N ILE A 50 -7.06 -4.23 3.11
CA ILE A 50 -6.64 -3.06 3.88
C ILE A 50 -5.11 -3.03 3.84
N VAL A 51 -4.55 -1.87 3.52
CA VAL A 51 -3.09 -1.68 3.53
C VAL A 51 -2.74 -0.89 4.78
N ALA A 52 -1.84 -1.43 5.59
CA ALA A 52 -1.27 -0.74 6.74
C ALA A 52 0.22 -0.56 6.46
N THR A 53 0.68 0.68 6.38
CA THR A 53 2.06 0.98 6.03
C THR A 53 2.70 1.95 7.02
N ASN A 54 3.89 1.60 7.49
CA ASN A 54 4.68 2.48 8.33
C ASN A 54 5.54 3.38 7.44
N GLN A 55 5.35 4.69 7.57
CA GLN A 55 6.06 5.70 6.78
C GLN A 55 6.70 6.72 7.72
N ALA A 56 7.71 6.26 8.46
CA ALA A 56 8.44 7.09 9.40
C ALA A 56 9.11 8.31 8.75
N CYS A 57 9.28 8.29 7.42
CA CYS A 57 9.80 9.43 6.67
C CYS A 57 9.03 10.73 6.92
N ILE A 58 7.76 10.64 7.27
CA ILE A 58 6.94 11.82 7.60
C ILE A 58 7.44 12.44 8.90
N SER A 59 7.61 11.63 9.93
CA SER A 59 8.12 12.08 11.24
C SER A 59 9.56 12.57 11.16
N LEU A 60 10.37 11.96 10.27
CA LEU A 60 11.76 12.34 10.07
C LEU A 60 11.93 13.58 9.18
N GLY A 61 10.85 14.10 8.60
CA GLY A 61 10.90 15.26 7.72
C GLY A 61 11.48 14.98 6.33
N ILE A 62 11.59 13.71 5.93
CA ILE A 62 12.10 13.30 4.61
C ILE A 62 11.03 13.54 3.55
N ALA A 63 9.76 13.28 3.90
CA ALA A 63 8.64 13.49 3.00
C ALA A 63 7.44 14.05 3.79
N SER A 64 6.57 14.79 3.10
CA SER A 64 5.33 15.25 3.69
C SER A 64 4.26 14.16 3.64
N LYS A 65 3.24 14.31 4.48
CA LYS A 65 2.06 13.44 4.43
C LYS A 65 1.40 13.48 3.04
N ASP A 66 1.36 14.65 2.42
CA ASP A 66 0.79 14.82 1.07
C ASP A 66 1.57 14.04 0.02
N GLN A 67 2.91 14.02 0.10
CA GLN A 67 3.74 13.23 -0.81
C GLN A 67 3.44 11.74 -0.69
N ILE A 68 3.31 11.23 0.53
CA ILE A 68 2.98 9.83 0.77
C ILE A 68 1.56 9.51 0.28
N ASN A 69 0.61 10.42 0.48
CA ASN A 69 -0.75 10.25 -0.03
C ASN A 69 -0.79 10.18 -1.56
N ILE A 70 0.04 10.95 -2.25
CA ILE A 70 0.15 10.91 -3.71
C ILE A 70 0.68 9.55 -4.17
N VAL A 71 1.70 9.01 -3.52
CA VAL A 71 2.24 7.68 -3.81
C VAL A 71 1.16 6.61 -3.60
N ASN A 72 0.44 6.68 -2.49
CA ASN A 72 -0.61 5.71 -2.16
C ASN A 72 -1.80 5.80 -3.14
N SER A 73 -2.14 6.99 -3.60
CA SER A 73 -3.18 7.19 -4.61
C SER A 73 -2.77 6.58 -5.95
N HIS A 74 -1.51 6.71 -6.33
CA HIS A 74 -0.95 6.07 -7.52
C HIS A 74 -1.04 4.54 -7.41
N MET A 75 -0.66 3.98 -6.27
CA MET A 75 -0.78 2.55 -5.98
C MET A 75 -2.22 2.09 -6.16
N LYS A 76 -3.16 2.77 -5.54
CA LYS A 76 -4.59 2.42 -5.57
C LYS A 76 -5.14 2.44 -7.00
N LEU A 77 -4.76 3.46 -7.78
CA LEU A 77 -5.18 3.56 -9.18
C LEU A 77 -4.70 2.36 -10.00
N LYS A 78 -3.43 1.99 -9.85
CA LYS A 78 -2.86 0.85 -10.58
C LYS A 78 -3.49 -0.47 -10.17
N ILE A 79 -3.80 -0.65 -8.90
CA ILE A 79 -4.49 -1.84 -8.40
C ILE A 79 -5.90 -1.93 -9.00
N ARG A 80 -6.62 -0.81 -9.10
CA ARG A 80 -7.93 -0.76 -9.74
C ARG A 80 -7.87 -1.13 -11.22
N GLU A 81 -6.86 -0.67 -11.92
CA GLU A 81 -6.66 -0.99 -13.35
C GLU A 81 -6.45 -2.49 -13.56
N HIS A 82 -6.01 -3.23 -12.55
CA HIS A 82 -5.77 -4.67 -12.60
C HIS A 82 -6.90 -5.50 -11.97
N GLY A 83 -8.05 -4.90 -11.74
CA GLY A 83 -9.25 -5.63 -11.32
C GLY A 83 -9.40 -5.85 -9.82
N SER A 84 -8.64 -5.15 -9.01
CA SER A 84 -8.78 -5.18 -7.56
C SER A 84 -9.03 -3.79 -7.00
N ASP A 85 -9.16 -3.67 -5.70
CA ASP A 85 -9.26 -2.38 -5.02
C ASP A 85 -8.76 -2.51 -3.57
N ILE A 86 -8.42 -1.37 -3.00
CA ILE A 86 -8.03 -1.24 -1.60
C ILE A 86 -9.19 -0.58 -0.88
N LEU A 87 -9.72 -1.23 0.15
CA LEU A 87 -10.80 -0.69 0.97
C LEU A 87 -10.34 0.53 1.78
N HIS A 88 -9.16 0.42 2.38
CA HIS A 88 -8.61 1.46 3.24
C HIS A 88 -7.09 1.38 3.25
N ILE A 89 -6.44 2.54 3.34
CA ILE A 89 -4.98 2.64 3.51
C ILE A 89 -4.73 3.39 4.81
N GLU A 90 -4.08 2.70 5.76
CA GLU A 90 -3.68 3.29 7.03
C GLU A 90 -2.20 3.60 6.98
N VAL A 91 -1.85 4.86 7.16
CA VAL A 91 -0.46 5.32 7.17
C VAL A 91 -0.06 5.64 8.61
N CYS A 92 0.95 4.96 9.11
CA CYS A 92 1.56 5.28 10.40
C CYS A 92 2.78 6.18 10.13
N PRO A 93 2.75 7.46 10.54
CA PRO A 93 3.83 8.39 10.24
C PRO A 93 4.97 8.39 11.27
N HIS A 94 4.88 7.57 12.31
CA HIS A 94 5.79 7.62 13.45
C HIS A 94 6.99 6.71 13.26
N LYS A 95 8.15 7.13 13.78
CA LYS A 95 9.31 6.25 13.90
C LYS A 95 9.12 5.27 15.06
N PRO A 96 9.90 4.17 15.09
CA PRO A 96 9.68 3.10 16.07
C PRO A 96 9.75 3.52 17.54
N GLU A 97 10.45 4.60 17.86
CA GLU A 97 10.59 5.12 19.24
C GLU A 97 9.44 6.03 19.69
N ASP A 98 8.55 6.39 18.79
CA ASP A 98 7.45 7.33 19.09
C ASP A 98 6.29 6.65 19.83
#